data_2a95955f9437604148eb7d2905d02248
#
_entry.id   2a95955f9437604148eb7d2905d02248
#
_cell.length_a   1.000
_cell.length_b   1.000
_cell.length_c   1.000
_cell.angle_alpha   90.00
_cell.angle_beta   90.00
_cell.angle_gamma   90.00
#
_symmetry.space_group_name_H-M   'P 1'
#
loop_
_entity.id
_entity.type
_entity.pdbx_description
1 polymer ?
#
loop_
_entity_poly.entity_id
_entity_poly.type
_entity_poly.pdbx_seq_one_letter_code
_entity_poly.pdbx_strand_id
1 'polypeptide(L)'
;MKKFFTLAMMSAFALGAMAQTNGFYHVQNTLTKRYMVLVDNYGTADTSGNVDMEACNTCLDLGTVSVHPGSVFYIENVSGSAYEVKAQGSSLAALTGNRLQVQITAGGDGYELWGSYSGITVYIGDAENKKPRTDDEYQTWSYIKEAGSKNRYWKLHPIDNSTHYIGIEPDCQAGGAYWGTMKAGFSYKLYSSGMEAYYVDAVDNSSFNLKKWDKDVIPATMCVVIKCSSNDPAKNIIKPVTDSASEPSVNWLSGRYFDNGATGHVNRLAYDSNTMRTIGEEGGKLVFKKASSSDLTDGKYCVHNKCYLMDLPSSCSATLYEGSGTGIQSVMNNSKKADDAIYTLNGVRLQKGVTPRPGVYIQNGKKIVVK
;
A
#
# COMPACT_ATOMS: atom_id res chain seq x y z
N MET A 1 -38.80 4.51 66.18
CA MET A 1 -37.42 4.53 65.66
C MET A 1 -37.33 3.50 64.55
N LYS A 2 -37.38 3.95 63.28
CA LYS A 2 -37.27 3.09 62.12
C LYS A 2 -35.80 3.13 61.63
N LYS A 3 -35.10 2.00 61.65
CA LYS A 3 -33.76 1.87 61.18
C LYS A 3 -33.86 1.63 59.69
N PHE A 4 -33.37 2.59 58.92
CA PHE A 4 -33.13 2.42 57.46
C PHE A 4 -31.80 1.65 57.26
N PHE A 5 -31.90 0.46 56.71
CA PHE A 5 -30.75 -0.25 56.17
C PHE A 5 -30.51 0.25 54.75
N THR A 6 -29.46 1.03 54.56
CA THR A 6 -28.98 1.38 53.21
C THR A 6 -28.13 0.23 52.69
N LEU A 7 -28.68 -0.56 51.80
CA LEU A 7 -27.96 -1.60 51.07
C LEU A 7 -27.14 -0.92 49.98
N ALA A 8 -25.84 -0.75 50.19
CA ALA A 8 -24.92 -0.32 49.16
C ALA A 8 -24.72 -1.50 48.20
N MET A 9 -25.36 -1.46 47.03
CA MET A 9 -25.02 -2.31 45.91
C MET A 9 -23.65 -1.86 45.40
N MET A 10 -22.59 -2.56 45.78
CA MET A 10 -21.35 -2.58 45.05
C MET A 10 -21.62 -3.33 43.75
N SER A 11 -21.89 -2.59 42.69
CA SER A 11 -21.79 -3.12 41.34
C SER A 11 -20.30 -3.37 41.05
N ALA A 12 -19.84 -4.58 41.34
CA ALA A 12 -18.61 -5.09 40.79
C ALA A 12 -18.81 -5.13 39.25
N PHE A 13 -18.32 -4.13 38.54
CA PHE A 13 -18.07 -4.24 37.15
C PHE A 13 -17.03 -5.35 37.02
N ALA A 14 -17.48 -6.56 36.75
CA ALA A 14 -16.65 -7.57 36.14
C ALA A 14 -16.22 -6.98 34.80
N LEU A 15 -15.00 -6.43 34.72
CA LEU A 15 -14.27 -6.25 33.48
C LEU A 15 -14.05 -7.66 32.94
N GLY A 16 -15.11 -8.25 32.36
CA GLY A 16 -14.98 -9.39 31.49
C GLY A 16 -13.97 -8.98 30.44
N ALA A 17 -12.94 -9.78 30.28
CA ALA A 17 -11.99 -9.61 29.18
C ALA A 17 -12.82 -9.57 27.88
N MET A 18 -13.17 -8.38 27.42
CA MET A 18 -13.85 -8.21 26.15
C MET A 18 -12.86 -8.69 25.11
N ALA A 19 -13.18 -9.80 24.46
CA ALA A 19 -12.40 -10.24 23.31
C ALA A 19 -12.32 -9.08 22.32
N GLN A 20 -11.10 -8.80 21.84
CA GLN A 20 -10.91 -7.77 20.82
C GLN A 20 -11.75 -8.11 19.60
N THR A 21 -12.53 -7.16 19.10
CA THR A 21 -13.35 -7.37 17.90
C THR A 21 -12.46 -7.47 16.65
N ASN A 22 -12.87 -8.29 15.69
CA ASN A 22 -12.17 -8.36 14.39
C ASN A 22 -12.27 -7.01 13.68
N GLY A 23 -11.15 -6.55 13.10
CA GLY A 23 -11.13 -5.28 12.41
C GLY A 23 -9.74 -4.73 12.13
N PHE A 24 -9.72 -3.50 11.61
CA PHE A 24 -8.49 -2.76 11.33
C PHE A 24 -8.20 -1.76 12.45
N TYR A 25 -6.93 -1.70 12.85
CA TYR A 25 -6.49 -0.93 14.01
C TYR A 25 -5.18 -0.20 13.73
N HIS A 26 -5.03 0.98 14.35
CA HIS A 26 -3.74 1.52 14.73
C HIS A 26 -3.36 0.99 16.12
N VAL A 27 -2.11 0.58 16.29
CA VAL A 27 -1.61 -0.02 17.52
C VAL A 27 -0.64 0.95 18.19
N GLN A 28 -1.08 1.61 19.28
CA GLN A 28 -0.33 2.65 19.98
C GLN A 28 0.23 2.13 21.30
N ASN A 29 1.53 2.33 21.53
CA ASN A 29 2.13 2.02 22.81
C ASN A 29 1.59 2.94 23.92
N THR A 30 1.23 2.37 25.07
CA THR A 30 0.58 3.15 26.15
C THR A 30 1.58 4.06 26.86
N LEU A 31 2.87 3.71 26.90
CA LEU A 31 3.92 4.48 27.55
C LEU A 31 4.48 5.56 26.61
N THR A 32 5.01 5.15 25.48
CA THR A 32 5.72 6.06 24.55
C THR A 32 4.79 6.89 23.70
N LYS A 33 3.52 6.49 23.57
CA LYS A 33 2.49 7.08 22.69
C LYS A 33 2.77 6.92 21.21
N ARG A 34 3.86 6.26 20.84
CA ARG A 34 4.20 5.97 19.44
C ARG A 34 3.37 4.80 18.92
N TYR A 35 3.18 4.77 17.61
CA TYR A 35 2.40 3.76 16.93
C TYR A 35 3.32 2.74 16.27
N MET A 36 2.92 1.48 16.34
CA MET A 36 3.54 0.40 15.61
C MET A 36 3.33 0.61 14.10
N VAL A 37 4.40 0.60 13.34
CA VAL A 37 4.37 0.74 11.89
C VAL A 37 5.29 -0.29 11.26
N LEU A 38 4.80 -0.98 10.24
CA LEU A 38 5.61 -1.82 9.38
C LEU A 38 6.06 -0.97 8.20
N VAL A 39 7.29 -0.51 8.23
CA VAL A 39 7.88 0.29 7.15
C VAL A 39 8.88 -0.54 6.37
N ASP A 40 9.09 -0.13 5.17
CA ASP A 40 10.29 -0.59 4.47
C ASP A 40 11.51 -0.05 5.16
N ASN A 41 12.40 -0.92 5.50
CA ASN A 41 13.41 -0.52 5.90
C ASN A 41 14.72 -0.54 5.49
N TYR A 42 15.33 0.24 5.85
CA TYR A 42 16.72 0.59 6.03
C TYR A 42 17.64 -0.52 6.58
N GLY A 43 17.12 -1.73 6.73
CA GLY A 43 17.92 -2.88 7.12
C GLY A 43 19.05 -3.08 6.12
N THR A 44 20.29 -2.88 6.55
CA THR A 44 21.42 -3.43 5.84
C THR A 44 21.20 -4.93 5.75
N ALA A 45 21.21 -5.47 4.53
CA ALA A 45 21.32 -6.90 4.36
C ALA A 45 22.49 -7.39 5.22
N ASP A 46 22.30 -8.47 5.97
CA ASP A 46 23.43 -9.18 6.55
C ASP A 46 24.35 -9.69 5.43
N THR A 47 25.48 -10.25 5.79
CA THR A 47 26.44 -10.79 4.82
C THR A 47 25.85 -11.93 3.95
N SER A 48 24.69 -12.46 4.33
CA SER A 48 23.93 -13.49 3.61
C SER A 48 22.81 -12.92 2.74
N GLY A 49 22.63 -11.60 2.69
CA GLY A 49 21.57 -10.94 1.95
C GLY A 49 20.22 -10.91 2.66
N ASN A 50 20.13 -11.37 3.90
CA ASN A 50 18.92 -11.28 4.70
C ASN A 50 18.84 -9.93 5.39
N VAL A 51 17.69 -9.26 5.25
CA VAL A 51 17.40 -8.05 6.03
C VAL A 51 16.99 -8.46 7.43
N ASP A 52 17.55 -7.78 8.40
CA ASP A 52 17.13 -7.94 9.78
C ASP A 52 15.69 -7.47 9.95
N MET A 53 14.84 -8.39 10.39
CA MET A 53 13.42 -8.09 10.63
C MET A 53 13.21 -6.94 11.61
N GLU A 54 14.11 -6.79 12.59
CA GLU A 54 14.01 -5.69 13.55
C GLU A 54 14.10 -4.31 12.86
N ALA A 55 14.75 -4.25 11.71
CA ALA A 55 14.91 -3.00 10.98
C ALA A 55 13.67 -2.60 10.15
N CYS A 56 12.75 -3.51 9.91
CA CYS A 56 11.52 -3.22 9.17
C CYS A 56 10.38 -2.75 10.08
N ASN A 57 10.55 -2.88 11.38
CA ASN A 57 9.53 -2.60 12.38
C ASN A 57 9.90 -1.36 13.17
N THR A 58 9.05 -0.38 13.21
CA THR A 58 9.34 0.86 13.92
C THR A 58 8.12 1.36 14.68
N CYS A 59 8.38 2.20 15.67
CA CYS A 59 7.37 2.96 16.37
C CYS A 59 7.53 4.44 15.99
N LEU A 60 6.49 5.01 15.40
CA LEU A 60 6.46 6.40 14.95
C LEU A 60 5.42 7.21 15.70
N ASP A 61 5.68 8.50 15.83
CA ASP A 61 4.67 9.46 16.22
C ASP A 61 3.73 9.70 15.02
N LEU A 62 2.50 9.23 15.14
CA LEU A 62 1.48 9.45 14.12
C LEU A 62 0.41 10.38 14.68
N GLY A 63 -0.12 11.24 13.83
CA GLY A 63 -1.35 11.96 14.10
C GLY A 63 -2.58 11.02 14.06
N THR A 64 -3.76 11.57 14.27
CA THR A 64 -5.03 10.82 14.11
C THR A 64 -5.24 10.33 12.69
N VAL A 65 -4.62 11.01 11.70
CA VAL A 65 -4.57 10.59 10.31
C VAL A 65 -3.15 10.11 10.01
N SER A 66 -2.98 8.82 9.77
CA SER A 66 -1.73 8.25 9.30
C SER A 66 -1.70 8.27 7.78
N VAL A 67 -0.55 8.60 7.20
CA VAL A 67 -0.28 8.44 5.75
C VAL A 67 0.55 7.17 5.47
N HIS A 68 0.81 6.38 6.50
CA HIS A 68 1.61 5.16 6.41
C HIS A 68 0.72 3.92 6.38
N PRO A 69 0.51 3.26 5.22
CA PRO A 69 -0.26 2.01 5.16
C PRO A 69 0.27 0.92 6.08
N GLY A 70 1.58 0.94 6.39
CA GLY A 70 2.20 0.03 7.37
C GLY A 70 1.73 0.19 8.82
N SER A 71 1.00 1.26 9.15
CA SER A 71 0.38 1.46 10.46
C SER A 71 -0.98 0.75 10.60
N VAL A 72 -1.48 0.16 9.53
CA VAL A 72 -2.77 -0.53 9.50
C VAL A 72 -2.58 -1.99 9.83
N PHE A 73 -3.13 -2.44 10.96
CA PHE A 73 -3.11 -3.83 11.39
C PHE A 73 -4.52 -4.40 11.34
N TYR A 74 -4.69 -5.52 10.64
CA TYR A 74 -5.92 -6.31 10.72
C TYR A 74 -5.77 -7.33 11.83
N ILE A 75 -6.70 -7.32 12.77
CA ILE A 75 -6.72 -8.21 13.93
C ILE A 75 -7.96 -9.09 13.84
N GLU A 76 -7.77 -10.40 13.91
CA GLU A 76 -8.82 -11.39 13.82
C GLU A 76 -8.67 -12.42 14.94
N ASN A 77 -9.73 -12.64 15.69
CA ASN A 77 -9.76 -13.67 16.72
C ASN A 77 -9.85 -15.06 16.06
N VAL A 78 -8.91 -15.92 16.39
CA VAL A 78 -8.87 -17.30 15.91
C VAL A 78 -9.53 -18.23 16.92
N SER A 79 -9.15 -18.13 18.20
CA SER A 79 -9.78 -18.90 19.29
C SER A 79 -9.32 -18.37 20.64
N GLY A 80 -10.24 -18.17 21.59
CA GLY A 80 -9.90 -17.71 22.93
C GLY A 80 -9.09 -16.40 22.90
N SER A 81 -7.85 -16.42 23.41
CA SER A 81 -6.92 -15.29 23.37
C SER A 81 -5.97 -15.30 22.16
N ALA A 82 -6.10 -16.28 21.28
CA ALA A 82 -5.28 -16.37 20.07
C ALA A 82 -5.85 -15.50 18.95
N TYR A 83 -5.00 -14.68 18.36
CA TYR A 83 -5.36 -13.77 17.28
C TYR A 83 -4.38 -13.91 16.11
N GLU A 84 -4.92 -13.78 14.93
CA GLU A 84 -4.11 -13.47 13.76
C GLU A 84 -4.02 -11.95 13.62
N VAL A 85 -2.79 -11.44 13.55
CA VAL A 85 -2.50 -10.02 13.37
C VAL A 85 -1.74 -9.88 12.06
N LYS A 86 -2.31 -9.13 11.13
CA LYS A 86 -1.73 -8.91 9.79
C LYS A 86 -1.40 -7.45 9.60
N ALA A 87 -0.22 -7.18 9.03
CA ALA A 87 0.18 -5.88 8.54
C ALA A 87 0.59 -6.00 7.08
N GLN A 88 0.07 -5.16 6.23
CA GLN A 88 0.35 -5.20 4.78
C GLN A 88 0.15 -6.60 4.16
N GLY A 89 -0.88 -7.33 4.61
CA GLY A 89 -1.19 -8.67 4.13
C GLY A 89 -0.36 -9.81 4.74
N SER A 90 0.71 -9.51 5.47
CA SER A 90 1.56 -10.50 6.12
C SER A 90 1.18 -10.69 7.58
N SER A 91 1.12 -11.96 8.04
CA SER A 91 0.87 -12.23 9.44
C SER A 91 2.05 -11.85 10.33
N LEU A 92 1.77 -11.34 11.52
CA LEU A 92 2.81 -10.99 12.48
C LEU A 92 3.62 -12.24 12.90
N ALA A 93 2.99 -13.40 12.93
CA ALA A 93 3.67 -14.67 13.17
C ALA A 93 4.70 -14.96 12.06
N ALA A 94 4.34 -14.80 10.79
CA ALA A 94 5.25 -14.97 9.66
C ALA A 94 6.37 -13.93 9.68
N LEU A 95 6.04 -12.66 9.98
CA LEU A 95 7.02 -11.57 10.13
C LEU A 95 8.07 -11.85 11.22
N THR A 96 7.75 -12.70 12.17
CA THR A 96 8.66 -13.10 13.25
C THR A 96 9.32 -14.46 13.00
N GLY A 97 9.27 -14.98 11.79
CA GLY A 97 9.81 -16.30 11.43
C GLY A 97 9.05 -17.43 12.09
N ASN A 98 7.73 -17.31 12.22
CA ASN A 98 6.81 -18.24 12.91
C ASN A 98 7.18 -18.47 14.40
N ARG A 99 7.87 -17.52 15.00
CA ARG A 99 8.26 -17.59 16.41
C ARG A 99 7.17 -17.12 17.37
N LEU A 100 6.13 -16.43 16.85
CA LEU A 100 5.06 -15.90 17.65
C LEU A 100 3.70 -16.30 17.07
N GLN A 101 2.95 -17.11 17.84
CA GLN A 101 1.50 -17.08 17.75
C GLN A 101 1.04 -15.92 18.65
N VAL A 102 0.46 -14.88 18.06
CA VAL A 102 0.11 -13.68 18.80
C VAL A 102 -1.09 -13.97 19.70
N GLN A 103 -0.89 -13.77 20.99
CA GLN A 103 -1.95 -13.72 21.98
C GLN A 103 -2.24 -12.26 22.30
N ILE A 104 -3.49 -11.90 22.43
CA ILE A 104 -3.89 -10.56 22.84
C ILE A 104 -4.70 -10.71 24.13
N THR A 105 -4.17 -10.15 25.20
CA THR A 105 -4.85 -10.17 26.50
C THR A 105 -4.91 -8.78 27.10
N ALA A 106 -6.00 -8.46 27.79
CA ALA A 106 -6.08 -7.22 28.51
C ALA A 106 -5.05 -7.20 29.66
N GLY A 107 -4.33 -6.10 29.81
CA GLY A 107 -3.31 -5.93 30.83
C GLY A 107 -2.93 -4.48 31.02
N GLY A 108 -2.74 -4.07 32.28
CA GLY A 108 -2.38 -2.69 32.60
C GLY A 108 -3.39 -1.68 32.02
N ASP A 109 -2.86 -0.70 31.29
CA ASP A 109 -3.67 0.36 30.65
C ASP A 109 -4.11 0.03 29.21
N GLY A 110 -3.98 -1.23 28.78
CA GLY A 110 -4.30 -1.64 27.40
C GLY A 110 -4.25 -3.14 27.19
N TYR A 111 -3.63 -3.55 26.12
CA TYR A 111 -3.47 -4.95 25.72
C TYR A 111 -2.00 -5.34 25.68
N GLU A 112 -1.71 -6.59 26.02
CA GLU A 112 -0.43 -7.23 25.78
C GLU A 112 -0.54 -8.05 24.49
N LEU A 113 0.42 -7.86 23.59
CA LEU A 113 0.63 -8.71 22.43
C LEU A 113 1.81 -9.61 22.76
N TRP A 114 1.57 -10.91 22.87
CA TRP A 114 2.58 -11.83 23.34
C TRP A 114 2.51 -13.20 22.65
N GLY A 115 3.52 -14.00 22.84
CA GLY A 115 3.57 -15.35 22.34
C GLY A 115 4.58 -16.19 23.10
N SER A 116 4.76 -17.44 22.68
CA SER A 116 5.75 -18.33 23.24
C SER A 116 6.86 -18.59 22.23
N TYR A 117 8.11 -18.39 22.62
CA TYR A 117 9.28 -18.73 21.83
C TYR A 117 10.18 -19.67 22.63
N SER A 118 10.41 -20.88 22.14
CA SER A 118 11.22 -21.91 22.83
C SER A 118 10.80 -22.13 24.29
N GLY A 119 9.48 -22.13 24.57
CA GLY A 119 8.95 -22.32 25.92
C GLY A 119 9.01 -21.07 26.82
N ILE A 120 9.48 -19.94 26.32
CA ILE A 120 9.56 -18.68 27.06
C ILE A 120 8.45 -17.74 26.54
N THR A 121 7.68 -17.14 27.43
CA THR A 121 6.75 -16.07 27.08
C THR A 121 7.53 -14.82 26.69
N VAL A 122 7.21 -14.26 25.52
CA VAL A 122 7.79 -13.03 25.01
C VAL A 122 6.66 -12.05 24.66
N TYR A 123 6.89 -10.77 24.92
CA TYR A 123 5.94 -9.70 24.64
C TYR A 123 6.47 -8.82 23.51
N ILE A 124 5.57 -8.26 22.73
CA ILE A 124 5.91 -7.20 21.80
C ILE A 124 5.85 -5.87 22.55
N GLY A 125 6.91 -5.10 22.47
CA GLY A 125 6.98 -3.80 23.12
C GLY A 125 7.78 -2.79 22.34
N ASP A 126 7.60 -1.52 22.67
CA ASP A 126 8.40 -0.43 22.11
C ASP A 126 9.78 -0.41 22.79
N ALA A 127 10.82 -0.58 22.00
CA ALA A 127 12.20 -0.66 22.50
C ALA A 127 12.82 0.74 22.66
N GLU A 128 12.27 1.56 23.55
CA GLU A 128 12.64 2.96 23.80
C GLU A 128 14.13 3.30 23.77
N ASN A 129 14.99 2.34 24.12
CA ASN A 129 16.41 2.59 24.35
C ASN A 129 17.35 1.78 23.46
N LYS A 130 16.85 1.02 22.52
CA LYS A 130 17.73 0.36 21.57
C LYS A 130 18.14 1.38 20.52
N LYS A 131 19.45 1.70 20.54
CA LYS A 131 20.04 2.50 19.48
C LYS A 131 19.69 1.90 18.14
N PRO A 132 19.20 2.74 17.22
CA PRO A 132 19.06 2.34 15.83
C PRO A 132 20.42 1.86 15.33
N ARG A 133 20.42 0.95 14.40
CA ARG A 133 21.61 0.72 13.60
C ARG A 133 21.88 1.99 12.81
N THR A 134 23.08 2.44 12.81
CA THR A 134 23.79 3.50 12.06
C THR A 134 23.02 4.69 11.46
N ASP A 135 21.71 4.61 11.32
CA ASP A 135 20.84 5.66 10.78
C ASP A 135 19.85 6.05 11.88
N ASP A 136 20.23 6.98 12.66
CA ASP A 136 19.78 7.37 14.00
C ASP A 136 18.27 7.69 14.21
N GLU A 137 17.37 7.38 13.29
CA GLU A 137 16.00 7.89 13.34
C GLU A 137 14.89 6.88 13.68
N TYR A 138 15.14 5.56 13.66
CA TYR A 138 14.09 4.56 13.85
C TYR A 138 14.27 3.75 15.12
N GLN A 139 13.28 3.83 15.99
CA GLN A 139 13.19 2.96 17.16
C GLN A 139 12.30 1.77 16.82
N THR A 140 12.88 0.59 16.89
CA THR A 140 12.21 -0.65 16.54
C THR A 140 11.34 -1.17 17.67
N TRP A 141 10.17 -1.71 17.38
CA TRP A 141 9.51 -2.56 18.35
C TRP A 141 10.19 -3.93 18.36
N SER A 142 10.38 -4.49 19.54
CA SER A 142 11.11 -5.74 19.72
C SER A 142 10.50 -6.60 20.81
N TYR A 143 11.00 -7.81 20.95
CA TYR A 143 10.59 -8.69 22.01
C TYR A 143 11.12 -8.22 23.36
N ILE A 144 10.20 -8.13 24.34
CA ILE A 144 10.49 -7.84 25.72
C ILE A 144 10.27 -9.10 26.52
N LYS A 145 11.33 -9.59 27.18
CA LYS A 145 11.28 -10.78 28.02
C LYS A 145 10.95 -10.45 29.47
N GLU A 146 11.07 -9.20 29.90
CA GLU A 146 10.93 -8.82 31.30
C GLU A 146 9.47 -8.64 31.69
N ALA A 147 9.00 -9.46 32.60
CA ALA A 147 7.74 -9.26 33.29
C ALA A 147 7.78 -7.93 34.05
N GLY A 148 6.87 -6.98 33.75
CA GLY A 148 6.77 -5.68 34.43
C GLY A 148 7.20 -4.48 33.60
N SER A 149 7.78 -4.68 32.41
CA SER A 149 8.10 -3.59 31.51
C SER A 149 6.82 -2.89 31.03
N LYS A 150 6.70 -1.57 31.28
CA LYS A 150 5.49 -0.80 30.93
C LYS A 150 5.35 -0.56 29.42
N ASN A 151 6.42 -0.67 28.66
CA ASN A 151 6.43 -0.46 27.22
C ASN A 151 5.86 -1.63 26.40
N ARG A 152 5.34 -2.67 27.03
CA ARG A 152 4.67 -3.82 26.39
C ARG A 152 3.15 -3.66 26.25
N TYR A 153 2.57 -2.59 26.78
CA TYR A 153 1.13 -2.37 26.71
C TYR A 153 0.75 -1.48 25.54
N TRP A 154 -0.29 -1.90 24.84
CA TRP A 154 -0.76 -1.28 23.61
C TRP A 154 -2.22 -0.89 23.69
N LYS A 155 -2.59 0.23 23.12
CA LYS A 155 -3.97 0.60 22.78
C LYS A 155 -4.25 0.21 21.36
N LEU A 156 -5.40 -0.41 21.14
CA LEU A 156 -5.90 -0.79 19.83
C LEU A 156 -6.95 0.25 19.43
N HIS A 157 -6.60 1.13 18.50
CA HIS A 157 -7.49 2.19 18.01
C HIS A 157 -8.16 1.73 16.72
N PRO A 158 -9.49 1.48 16.71
CA PRO A 158 -10.18 1.09 15.48
C PRO A 158 -10.02 2.16 14.38
N ILE A 159 -9.74 1.70 13.17
CA ILE A 159 -9.78 2.55 11.97
C ILE A 159 -11.20 2.49 11.43
N ASP A 160 -12.11 3.19 12.08
CA ASP A 160 -13.55 3.18 11.83
C ASP A 160 -14.09 4.51 11.28
N ASN A 161 -13.17 5.43 10.94
CA ASN A 161 -13.46 6.78 10.48
C ASN A 161 -14.09 7.70 11.54
N SER A 162 -13.88 7.41 12.82
CA SER A 162 -14.31 8.27 13.92
C SER A 162 -13.19 9.16 14.46
N THR A 163 -12.07 8.55 14.88
CA THR A 163 -10.94 9.25 15.50
C THR A 163 -9.59 8.84 14.93
N HIS A 164 -9.50 7.68 14.31
CA HIS A 164 -8.29 7.17 13.68
C HIS A 164 -8.54 6.86 12.22
N TYR A 165 -7.68 7.38 11.34
CA TYR A 165 -7.86 7.34 9.90
C TYR A 165 -6.57 6.93 9.19
N ILE A 166 -6.73 6.42 7.99
CA ILE A 166 -5.66 6.33 7.00
C ILE A 166 -5.96 7.29 5.87
N GLY A 167 -5.05 8.20 5.58
CA GLY A 167 -5.17 9.23 4.56
C GLY A 167 -4.16 9.04 3.43
N ILE A 168 -4.42 9.67 2.32
CA ILE A 168 -3.51 9.68 1.16
C ILE A 168 -2.87 11.06 1.06
N GLU A 169 -1.54 11.08 1.10
CA GLU A 169 -0.74 12.25 0.81
C GLU A 169 -0.52 12.36 -0.71
N PRO A 170 -0.96 13.46 -1.35
CA PRO A 170 -0.73 13.65 -2.77
C PRO A 170 0.76 13.77 -3.12
N ASP A 171 1.15 13.24 -4.27
CA ASP A 171 2.49 13.33 -4.81
C ASP A 171 2.71 14.61 -5.61
N CYS A 172 1.65 15.13 -6.25
CA CYS A 172 1.72 16.36 -7.05
C CYS A 172 0.36 17.05 -7.21
N GLN A 173 0.40 18.27 -7.73
CA GLN A 173 -0.78 19.00 -8.19
C GLN A 173 -0.67 19.23 -9.69
N ALA A 174 -1.67 18.79 -10.45
CA ALA A 174 -1.71 18.92 -11.90
C ALA A 174 -3.15 19.09 -12.40
N GLY A 175 -3.37 19.90 -13.44
CA GLY A 175 -4.69 20.14 -14.02
C GLY A 175 -5.72 20.70 -13.02
N GLY A 176 -5.28 21.41 -12.00
CA GLY A 176 -6.14 21.93 -10.94
C GLY A 176 -6.60 20.89 -9.91
N ALA A 177 -6.06 19.67 -9.95
CA ALA A 177 -6.35 18.59 -9.02
C ALA A 177 -5.08 18.10 -8.30
N TYR A 178 -5.25 17.43 -7.16
CA TYR A 178 -4.17 16.77 -6.41
C TYR A 178 -4.14 15.30 -6.79
N TRP A 179 -2.96 14.75 -6.95
CA TRP A 179 -2.76 13.39 -7.41
C TRP A 179 -1.74 12.66 -6.54
N GLY A 180 -2.05 11.43 -6.19
CA GLY A 180 -1.15 10.54 -5.47
C GLY A 180 -1.18 9.15 -6.06
N THR A 181 -0.27 8.31 -5.61
CA THR A 181 -0.27 6.90 -5.96
C THR A 181 -0.31 6.05 -4.70
N MET A 182 -0.91 4.86 -4.79
CA MET A 182 -0.96 3.96 -3.66
C MET A 182 -0.92 2.49 -4.08
N LYS A 183 -0.11 1.72 -3.34
CA LYS A 183 -0.14 0.27 -3.28
C LYS A 183 -0.15 -0.16 -1.82
N ALA A 184 -1.14 -0.93 -1.40
CA ALA A 184 -1.25 -1.43 -0.04
C ALA A 184 -1.47 -2.94 -0.02
N GLY A 185 -1.01 -3.61 1.04
CA GLY A 185 -1.23 -5.04 1.23
C GLY A 185 -2.61 -5.39 1.80
N PHE A 186 -3.54 -4.44 1.84
CA PHE A 186 -4.93 -4.63 2.25
C PHE A 186 -5.88 -3.97 1.26
N SER A 187 -7.11 -4.49 1.17
CA SER A 187 -8.16 -3.90 0.35
C SER A 187 -8.75 -2.67 1.03
N TYR A 188 -9.20 -1.69 0.25
CA TYR A 188 -9.77 -0.46 0.80
C TYR A 188 -10.80 0.19 -0.13
N LYS A 189 -11.57 1.11 0.43
CA LYS A 189 -12.49 2.00 -0.30
C LYS A 189 -12.02 3.43 -0.16
N LEU A 190 -12.27 4.25 -1.18
CA LEU A 190 -12.15 5.70 -1.04
C LEU A 190 -13.33 6.19 -0.18
N TYR A 191 -13.02 6.87 0.92
CA TYR A 191 -14.05 7.28 1.88
C TYR A 191 -14.41 8.77 1.76
N SER A 192 -13.42 9.63 1.57
CA SER A 192 -13.69 11.05 1.37
C SER A 192 -14.37 11.30 0.02
N SER A 193 -15.34 12.20 0.00
CA SER A 193 -16.01 12.60 -1.24
C SER A 193 -15.04 13.30 -2.19
N GLY A 194 -15.27 13.14 -3.49
CA GLY A 194 -14.46 13.78 -4.55
C GLY A 194 -13.15 13.06 -4.88
N MET A 195 -12.81 11.97 -4.18
CA MET A 195 -11.71 11.11 -4.56
C MET A 195 -12.11 10.16 -5.69
N GLU A 196 -11.17 9.88 -6.56
CA GLU A 196 -11.33 8.92 -7.65
C GLU A 196 -10.06 8.09 -7.81
N ALA A 197 -10.21 6.81 -8.12
CA ALA A 197 -9.08 5.92 -8.39
C ALA A 197 -8.98 5.60 -9.90
N TYR A 198 -7.75 5.45 -10.36
CA TYR A 198 -7.43 5.15 -11.75
C TYR A 198 -6.30 4.10 -11.80
N TYR A 199 -6.18 3.43 -12.93
CA TYR A 199 -5.04 2.60 -13.27
C TYR A 199 -4.59 2.92 -14.69
N VAL A 200 -3.40 2.45 -15.07
CA VAL A 200 -2.87 2.68 -16.42
C VAL A 200 -3.06 1.43 -17.25
N ASP A 201 -3.97 1.47 -18.23
CA ASP A 201 -4.29 0.32 -19.06
C ASP A 201 -3.50 0.29 -20.40
N ALA A 202 -2.88 1.42 -20.76
CA ALA A 202 -2.03 1.50 -21.94
C ALA A 202 -0.90 2.51 -21.78
N VAL A 203 0.23 2.20 -22.38
CA VAL A 203 1.40 3.09 -22.48
C VAL A 203 1.93 3.00 -23.91
N ASP A 204 2.35 4.14 -24.46
CA ASP A 204 3.16 4.21 -25.68
C ASP A 204 4.50 4.95 -25.44
N ASN A 205 5.24 5.28 -26.49
CA ASN A 205 6.55 5.93 -26.36
C ASN A 205 6.51 7.30 -25.70
N SER A 206 5.38 7.98 -25.67
CA SER A 206 5.25 9.37 -25.25
C SER A 206 4.01 9.65 -24.40
N SER A 207 3.11 8.69 -24.27
CA SER A 207 1.87 8.87 -23.54
C SER A 207 1.46 7.64 -22.73
N PHE A 208 0.53 7.86 -21.80
CA PHE A 208 -0.15 6.83 -21.03
C PHE A 208 -1.65 7.10 -21.01
N ASN A 209 -2.45 6.07 -20.75
CA ASN A 209 -3.89 6.19 -20.61
C ASN A 209 -4.34 5.86 -19.20
N LEU A 210 -4.96 6.82 -18.53
CA LEU A 210 -5.62 6.60 -17.25
C LEU A 210 -7.03 6.06 -17.47
N LYS A 211 -7.32 4.93 -16.88
CA LYS A 211 -8.66 4.36 -16.86
C LYS A 211 -9.23 4.40 -15.47
N LYS A 212 -10.40 5.00 -15.33
CA LYS A 212 -11.08 5.08 -14.05
C LYS A 212 -11.42 3.68 -13.52
N TRP A 213 -11.14 3.47 -12.24
CA TRP A 213 -11.59 2.29 -11.51
C TRP A 213 -13.07 2.46 -11.18
N ASP A 214 -13.88 1.51 -11.60
CA ASP A 214 -15.35 1.57 -11.54
C ASP A 214 -15.95 0.75 -10.39
N LYS A 215 -15.11 0.05 -9.62
CA LYS A 215 -15.55 -0.74 -8.47
C LYS A 215 -15.35 0.02 -7.17
N ASP A 216 -16.19 -0.27 -6.19
CA ASP A 216 -16.18 0.36 -4.87
C ASP A 216 -14.92 -0.03 -4.05
N VAL A 217 -14.45 -1.27 -4.22
CA VAL A 217 -13.28 -1.80 -3.50
C VAL A 217 -12.06 -1.78 -4.40
N ILE A 218 -10.98 -1.17 -3.91
CA ILE A 218 -9.64 -1.31 -4.50
C ILE A 218 -9.00 -2.54 -3.81
N PRO A 219 -8.67 -3.60 -4.58
CA PRO A 219 -8.15 -4.82 -4.00
C PRO A 219 -6.75 -4.63 -3.39
N ALA A 220 -6.42 -5.45 -2.41
CA ALA A 220 -5.06 -5.54 -1.90
C ALA A 220 -4.07 -5.75 -3.05
N THR A 221 -2.89 -5.18 -2.95
CA THR A 221 -1.79 -5.26 -3.93
C THR A 221 -1.95 -4.48 -5.23
N MET A 222 -3.16 -4.07 -5.59
CA MET A 222 -3.39 -3.27 -6.79
C MET A 222 -2.71 -1.89 -6.68
N CYS A 223 -1.98 -1.53 -7.70
CA CYS A 223 -1.44 -0.19 -7.86
C CYS A 223 -2.47 0.74 -8.49
N VAL A 224 -2.66 1.91 -7.91
CA VAL A 224 -3.59 2.93 -8.42
C VAL A 224 -2.99 4.33 -8.40
N VAL A 225 -3.45 5.16 -9.31
CA VAL A 225 -3.36 6.62 -9.24
C VAL A 225 -4.64 7.12 -8.58
N ILE A 226 -4.53 8.00 -7.61
CA ILE A 226 -5.67 8.54 -6.89
C ILE A 226 -5.72 10.05 -7.11
N LYS A 227 -6.84 10.51 -7.66
CA LYS A 227 -7.21 11.91 -7.62
C LYS A 227 -7.75 12.21 -6.23
N CYS A 228 -7.05 13.06 -5.52
CA CYS A 228 -7.34 13.47 -4.17
C CYS A 228 -8.27 14.67 -4.13
N SER A 229 -9.07 14.78 -3.07
CA SER A 229 -9.96 15.93 -2.88
C SER A 229 -9.21 17.19 -2.44
N SER A 230 -8.02 17.02 -1.84
CA SER A 230 -7.25 18.10 -1.20
C SER A 230 -5.77 17.77 -1.18
N ASN A 231 -4.93 18.77 -0.88
CA ASN A 231 -3.54 18.55 -0.48
C ASN A 231 -3.39 18.07 0.97
N ASP A 232 -4.45 18.13 1.75
CA ASP A 232 -4.47 17.69 3.14
C ASP A 232 -4.86 16.21 3.24
N PRO A 233 -3.98 15.30 3.70
CA PRO A 233 -4.29 13.89 3.85
C PRO A 233 -5.53 13.61 4.70
N ALA A 234 -5.84 14.49 5.65
CA ALA A 234 -7.03 14.37 6.49
C ALA A 234 -8.35 14.53 5.72
N LYS A 235 -8.27 15.01 4.48
CA LYS A 235 -9.42 15.13 3.55
C LYS A 235 -9.42 14.07 2.45
N ASN A 236 -8.42 13.18 2.45
CA ASN A 236 -8.25 12.10 1.48
C ASN A 236 -8.30 10.74 2.18
N ILE A 237 -9.32 10.53 2.98
CA ILE A 237 -9.46 9.33 3.82
C ILE A 237 -9.82 8.11 2.99
N ILE A 238 -9.17 7.00 3.27
CA ILE A 238 -9.55 5.66 2.80
C ILE A 238 -10.02 4.80 3.97
N LYS A 239 -10.82 3.81 3.68
CA LYS A 239 -11.32 2.84 4.65
C LYS A 239 -10.81 1.45 4.31
N PRO A 240 -9.93 0.83 5.12
CA PRO A 240 -9.57 -0.57 4.97
C PRO A 240 -10.80 -1.47 5.09
N VAL A 241 -10.87 -2.52 4.28
CA VAL A 241 -11.97 -3.49 4.24
C VAL A 241 -11.43 -4.91 4.05
N THR A 242 -12.23 -5.89 4.44
CA THR A 242 -11.94 -7.31 4.18
C THR A 242 -12.51 -7.79 2.85
N ASP A 243 -13.40 -7.01 2.24
CA ASP A 243 -13.92 -7.29 0.91
C ASP A 243 -12.78 -7.29 -0.12
N SER A 244 -12.95 -8.03 -1.20
CA SER A 244 -12.00 -8.06 -2.31
C SER A 244 -12.69 -7.82 -3.64
N ALA A 245 -11.91 -7.40 -4.62
CA ALA A 245 -12.35 -7.25 -6.01
C ALA A 245 -11.26 -7.82 -6.92
N SER A 246 -11.64 -8.25 -8.12
CA SER A 246 -10.65 -8.68 -9.11
C SER A 246 -9.94 -7.48 -9.70
N GLU A 247 -8.62 -7.54 -9.80
CA GLU A 247 -7.80 -6.55 -10.48
C GLU A 247 -8.09 -6.50 -11.98
N PRO A 248 -7.76 -5.41 -12.67
CA PRO A 248 -7.85 -5.35 -14.13
C PRO A 248 -6.82 -6.32 -14.74
N SER A 249 -7.13 -6.85 -15.94
CA SER A 249 -6.22 -7.74 -16.66
C SER A 249 -4.92 -7.08 -17.12
N VAL A 250 -4.92 -5.77 -17.23
CA VAL A 250 -3.76 -4.95 -17.59
C VAL A 250 -3.69 -3.75 -16.66
N ASN A 251 -2.55 -3.59 -16.01
CA ASN A 251 -2.18 -2.40 -15.28
C ASN A 251 -0.67 -2.21 -15.39
N TRP A 252 -0.25 -1.13 -16.01
CA TRP A 252 1.17 -0.79 -16.19
C TRP A 252 1.83 -0.24 -14.94
N LEU A 253 1.04 0.03 -13.91
CA LEU A 253 1.56 0.46 -12.63
C LEU A 253 2.06 -0.72 -11.82
N SER A 254 3.21 -0.57 -11.22
CA SER A 254 3.77 -1.49 -10.25
C SER A 254 4.43 -0.73 -9.10
N GLY A 255 4.73 -1.41 -8.02
CA GLY A 255 5.33 -0.79 -6.83
C GLY A 255 5.68 -1.85 -5.79
N ARG A 256 6.21 -1.40 -4.67
CA ARG A 256 6.49 -2.26 -3.52
C ARG A 256 5.73 -1.76 -2.31
N TYR A 257 5.33 -2.66 -1.47
CA TYR A 257 5.00 -2.44 -0.07
C TYR A 257 5.76 -3.49 0.73
N PHE A 258 5.81 -3.35 2.03
CA PHE A 258 6.45 -4.39 2.83
C PHE A 258 5.66 -5.70 2.65
N ASP A 259 6.38 -6.71 2.22
CA ASP A 259 5.88 -8.07 2.03
C ASP A 259 6.92 -9.02 2.66
N ASN A 260 6.47 -9.91 3.51
CA ASN A 260 7.30 -10.95 4.10
C ASN A 260 7.52 -12.11 3.10
N GLY A 261 7.91 -11.82 1.89
CA GLY A 261 8.22 -12.87 0.92
C GLY A 261 9.16 -13.93 1.51
N ALA A 262 8.95 -15.19 1.16
CA ALA A 262 9.59 -16.37 1.74
C ALA A 262 11.13 -16.42 1.65
N THR A 263 11.78 -15.44 1.07
CA THR A 263 13.21 -15.46 0.73
C THR A 263 14.02 -14.30 1.30
N GLY A 264 13.54 -13.69 2.36
CA GLY A 264 14.26 -12.59 2.98
C GLY A 264 13.60 -11.25 2.71
N HIS A 265 13.68 -10.40 3.68
CA HIS A 265 12.94 -9.16 3.83
C HIS A 265 13.48 -8.01 2.98
N VAL A 266 14.27 -8.27 1.94
CA VAL A 266 14.80 -7.26 1.03
C VAL A 266 13.69 -6.86 0.07
N ASN A 267 12.92 -5.88 0.46
CA ASN A 267 11.83 -5.37 -0.37
C ASN A 267 12.16 -4.03 -1.03
N ARG A 268 13.44 -3.68 -1.08
CA ARG A 268 13.91 -2.50 -1.77
C ARG A 268 13.93 -2.74 -3.28
N LEU A 269 13.28 -1.86 -4.01
CA LEU A 269 13.31 -1.84 -5.46
C LEU A 269 14.18 -0.67 -5.92
N ALA A 270 15.32 -0.98 -6.53
CA ALA A 270 16.14 0.06 -7.15
C ALA A 270 15.38 0.72 -8.30
N TYR A 271 15.39 2.04 -8.33
CA TYR A 271 14.79 2.80 -9.43
C TYR A 271 15.70 2.77 -10.67
N ASP A 272 15.15 2.35 -11.81
CA ASP A 272 15.82 2.40 -13.10
C ASP A 272 15.21 3.50 -13.98
N SER A 273 15.94 4.59 -14.17
CA SER A 273 15.50 5.72 -14.98
C SER A 273 15.31 5.41 -16.46
N ASN A 274 15.77 4.26 -16.97
CA ASN A 274 15.55 3.84 -18.35
C ASN A 274 14.17 3.22 -18.54
N THR A 275 13.70 2.47 -17.54
CA THR A 275 12.50 1.63 -17.66
C THR A 275 11.39 2.04 -16.70
N MET A 276 11.63 3.03 -15.83
CA MET A 276 10.65 3.47 -14.82
C MET A 276 10.32 4.94 -14.91
N ARG A 277 9.07 5.31 -14.53
CA ARG A 277 8.62 6.69 -14.39
C ARG A 277 7.77 6.83 -13.14
N THR A 278 7.92 7.94 -12.43
CA THR A 278 7.07 8.34 -11.31
C THR A 278 6.02 9.34 -11.75
N ILE A 279 4.92 9.40 -11.01
CA ILE A 279 3.89 10.44 -11.21
C ILE A 279 4.47 11.82 -10.90
N GLY A 280 4.00 12.83 -11.60
CA GLY A 280 4.41 14.20 -11.36
C GLY A 280 3.62 15.21 -12.18
N GLU A 281 4.12 16.41 -12.22
CA GLU A 281 3.56 17.52 -12.98
C GLU A 281 4.61 18.08 -13.95
N GLU A 282 4.17 18.46 -15.14
CA GLU A 282 4.96 19.22 -16.11
C GLU A 282 4.03 20.10 -16.97
N GLY A 283 4.28 21.41 -16.93
CA GLY A 283 3.49 22.41 -17.67
C GLY A 283 2.01 22.45 -17.29
N GLY A 284 1.69 22.23 -16.01
CA GLY A 284 0.33 22.19 -15.49
C GLY A 284 -0.40 20.87 -15.73
N LYS A 285 0.24 19.88 -16.38
CA LYS A 285 -0.38 18.60 -16.74
C LYS A 285 0.13 17.47 -15.86
N LEU A 286 -0.73 16.49 -15.63
CA LEU A 286 -0.33 15.23 -15.02
C LEU A 286 0.57 14.44 -15.98
N VAL A 287 1.69 13.96 -15.47
CA VAL A 287 2.68 13.21 -16.24
C VAL A 287 3.21 12.04 -15.45
N PHE A 288 3.80 11.09 -16.16
CA PHE A 288 4.79 10.17 -15.60
C PHE A 288 6.15 10.56 -16.13
N LYS A 289 7.10 10.88 -15.24
CA LYS A 289 8.43 11.41 -15.56
C LYS A 289 9.54 10.65 -14.86
N LYS A 290 10.78 10.83 -15.30
CA LYS A 290 11.93 10.31 -14.56
C LYS A 290 11.93 10.89 -13.15
N ALA A 291 12.14 10.03 -12.15
CA ALA A 291 12.29 10.49 -10.78
C ALA A 291 13.61 11.25 -10.60
N SER A 292 13.56 12.29 -9.79
CA SER A 292 14.74 12.92 -9.19
C SER A 292 15.18 12.15 -7.94
N SER A 293 16.37 12.45 -7.42
CA SER A 293 16.83 11.81 -6.18
C SER A 293 15.92 12.10 -4.98
N SER A 294 15.26 13.25 -4.96
CA SER A 294 14.30 13.63 -3.90
C SER A 294 12.98 12.85 -3.96
N ASP A 295 12.64 12.23 -5.10
CA ASP A 295 11.44 11.41 -5.28
C ASP A 295 11.68 9.95 -4.85
N LEU A 296 12.86 9.63 -4.34
CA LEU A 296 13.30 8.27 -4.07
C LEU A 296 13.82 8.13 -2.64
N THR A 297 13.64 6.98 -2.05
CA THR A 297 14.28 6.63 -0.79
C THR A 297 15.80 6.50 -0.99
N ASP A 298 16.58 7.20 -0.17
CA ASP A 298 18.05 7.28 -0.27
C ASP A 298 18.55 7.72 -1.65
N GLY A 299 17.71 8.44 -2.41
CA GLY A 299 18.02 8.86 -3.78
C GLY A 299 18.17 7.72 -4.80
N LYS A 300 17.78 6.49 -4.46
CA LYS A 300 18.05 5.28 -5.27
C LYS A 300 16.88 4.33 -5.38
N TYR A 301 16.04 4.24 -4.36
CA TYR A 301 15.02 3.20 -4.27
C TYR A 301 13.62 3.78 -4.42
N CYS A 302 12.75 3.03 -5.08
CA CYS A 302 11.33 3.36 -5.14
C CYS A 302 10.75 3.47 -3.73
N VAL A 303 9.96 4.49 -3.48
CA VAL A 303 9.29 4.69 -2.19
C VAL A 303 8.23 3.60 -2.01
N HIS A 304 8.17 3.02 -0.82
CA HIS A 304 7.17 2.01 -0.51
C HIS A 304 5.75 2.59 -0.51
N ASN A 305 4.80 1.72 -0.83
CA ASN A 305 3.39 2.06 -0.99
C ASN A 305 3.08 3.07 -2.10
N LYS A 306 4.08 3.49 -2.88
CA LYS A 306 3.91 4.30 -4.09
C LYS A 306 3.93 3.42 -5.34
N CYS A 307 3.36 3.94 -6.43
CA CYS A 307 3.32 3.24 -7.72
C CYS A 307 4.10 4.00 -8.78
N TYR A 308 4.68 3.21 -9.68
CA TYR A 308 5.51 3.68 -10.79
C TYR A 308 5.04 2.99 -12.06
N LEU A 309 5.18 3.62 -13.20
CA LEU A 309 5.25 2.88 -14.45
C LEU A 309 6.55 2.10 -14.46
N MET A 310 6.50 0.81 -14.77
CA MET A 310 7.66 -0.07 -14.79
C MET A 310 7.71 -0.86 -16.10
N ASP A 311 8.87 -1.46 -16.37
CA ASP A 311 9.12 -2.28 -17.55
C ASP A 311 8.85 -1.56 -18.87
N LEU A 312 9.03 -0.23 -18.88
CA LEU A 312 8.89 0.57 -20.08
C LEU A 312 10.01 0.24 -21.09
N PRO A 313 9.71 0.24 -22.39
CA PRO A 313 10.74 0.18 -23.40
C PRO A 313 11.75 1.34 -23.25
N SER A 314 13.03 1.06 -23.48
CA SER A 314 14.09 2.08 -23.39
C SER A 314 13.90 3.24 -24.38
N SER A 315 13.06 3.05 -25.40
CA SER A 315 12.65 4.08 -26.36
C SER A 315 11.62 5.06 -25.81
N CYS A 316 11.03 4.79 -24.64
CA CYS A 316 10.05 5.70 -24.05
C CYS A 316 10.67 7.03 -23.65
N SER A 317 9.93 8.10 -23.89
CA SER A 317 10.30 9.46 -23.52
C SER A 317 10.60 9.58 -22.03
N ALA A 318 11.42 10.57 -21.68
CA ALA A 318 11.70 10.90 -20.28
C ALA A 318 10.43 11.28 -19.53
N THR A 319 9.50 11.93 -20.20
CA THR A 319 8.18 12.31 -19.72
C THR A 319 7.13 11.71 -20.63
N LEU A 320 6.12 11.11 -20.03
CA LEU A 320 4.92 10.59 -20.69
C LEU A 320 3.73 11.45 -20.28
N TYR A 321 2.91 11.85 -21.23
CA TYR A 321 1.74 12.68 -21.00
C TYR A 321 0.48 11.84 -21.04
N GLU A 322 -0.56 12.26 -20.29
CA GLU A 322 -1.86 11.63 -20.41
C GLU A 322 -2.39 11.79 -21.83
N GLY A 323 -2.61 10.68 -22.51
CA GLY A 323 -3.19 10.67 -23.85
C GLY A 323 -4.66 11.08 -23.78
N SER A 324 -5.10 12.01 -24.63
CA SER A 324 -6.52 12.25 -24.82
C SER A 324 -7.14 10.97 -25.39
N GLY A 325 -8.03 10.33 -24.66
CA GLY A 325 -8.65 9.03 -24.98
C GLY A 325 -9.55 8.99 -26.23
N THR A 326 -9.08 9.55 -27.32
CA THR A 326 -9.70 9.49 -28.64
C THR A 326 -8.69 9.01 -29.65
N GLY A 327 -8.33 7.75 -29.60
CA GLY A 327 -7.43 7.22 -30.60
C GLY A 327 -7.35 5.71 -30.55
N ILE A 328 -7.43 5.11 -31.67
CA ILE A 328 -7.06 3.73 -31.93
C ILE A 328 -5.72 3.49 -31.24
N GLN A 329 -5.71 2.66 -30.19
CA GLN A 329 -4.47 2.24 -29.53
C GLN A 329 -3.51 1.71 -30.60
N SER A 330 -2.35 2.34 -30.73
CA SER A 330 -1.25 1.71 -31.40
C SER A 330 -0.79 0.57 -30.51
N VAL A 331 -1.25 -0.63 -30.79
CA VAL A 331 -0.72 -1.84 -30.16
C VAL A 331 0.79 -1.83 -30.41
N MET A 332 1.58 -1.66 -29.37
CA MET A 332 3.02 -1.91 -29.45
C MET A 332 3.21 -3.39 -29.77
N ASN A 333 3.24 -3.70 -31.04
CA ASN A 333 3.69 -4.99 -31.49
C ASN A 333 5.19 -5.06 -31.21
N ASN A 334 5.56 -5.85 -30.21
CA ASN A 334 6.89 -6.41 -30.12
C ASN A 334 7.32 -6.84 -31.53
N SER A 335 8.29 -6.13 -32.06
CA SER A 335 9.10 -6.41 -33.25
C SER A 335 8.77 -7.70 -34.01
N LYS A 336 7.59 -7.77 -34.63
CA LYS A 336 7.38 -8.61 -35.80
C LYS A 336 7.35 -7.69 -37.02
N LYS A 337 8.16 -8.00 -38.02
CA LYS A 337 8.20 -7.38 -39.33
C LYS A 337 6.82 -6.85 -39.71
N ALA A 338 6.78 -5.59 -40.16
CA ALA A 338 5.56 -4.98 -40.71
C ALA A 338 4.87 -6.01 -41.63
N ASP A 339 3.72 -6.50 -41.14
CA ASP A 339 2.87 -7.39 -41.96
C ASP A 339 2.09 -6.44 -42.87
N ASP A 340 2.34 -6.52 -44.17
CA ASP A 340 1.62 -5.76 -45.19
C ASP A 340 0.13 -6.09 -45.28
N ALA A 341 -0.42 -6.67 -44.24
CA ALA A 341 -1.84 -7.03 -44.14
C ALA A 341 -2.74 -5.79 -44.15
N ILE A 342 -3.77 -5.88 -44.94
CA ILE A 342 -4.83 -4.86 -45.06
C ILE A 342 -6.01 -5.31 -44.21
N TYR A 343 -6.58 -4.40 -43.41
CA TYR A 343 -7.72 -4.64 -42.58
C TYR A 343 -8.89 -3.71 -42.96
N THR A 344 -10.09 -4.21 -42.85
CA THR A 344 -11.30 -3.38 -42.92
C THR A 344 -11.40 -2.46 -41.69
N LEU A 345 -12.22 -1.43 -41.73
CA LEU A 345 -12.48 -0.55 -40.58
C LEU A 345 -13.03 -1.30 -39.35
N ASN A 346 -13.62 -2.47 -39.57
CA ASN A 346 -14.13 -3.34 -38.49
C ASN A 346 -13.08 -4.34 -37.99
N GLY A 347 -11.81 -4.18 -38.36
CA GLY A 347 -10.70 -5.03 -37.89
C GLY A 347 -10.59 -6.40 -38.59
N VAL A 348 -11.37 -6.67 -39.62
CA VAL A 348 -11.28 -7.93 -40.36
C VAL A 348 -10.10 -7.88 -41.34
N ARG A 349 -9.16 -8.84 -41.21
CA ARG A 349 -8.01 -8.97 -42.08
C ARG A 349 -8.44 -9.48 -43.47
N LEU A 350 -8.00 -8.81 -44.53
CA LEU A 350 -8.16 -9.30 -45.90
C LEU A 350 -7.17 -10.42 -46.20
N GLN A 351 -7.60 -11.39 -47.01
CA GLN A 351 -6.72 -12.48 -47.43
C GLN A 351 -5.56 -11.96 -48.25
N LYS A 352 -4.38 -12.52 -48.02
CA LYS A 352 -3.15 -12.16 -48.74
C LYS A 352 -3.34 -12.45 -50.26
N GLY A 353 -3.05 -11.46 -51.09
CA GLY A 353 -3.17 -11.57 -52.57
C GLY A 353 -4.56 -11.20 -53.12
N VAL A 354 -5.51 -10.82 -52.30
CA VAL A 354 -6.81 -10.29 -52.76
C VAL A 354 -6.70 -8.79 -52.93
N THR A 355 -7.03 -8.28 -54.10
CA THR A 355 -7.12 -6.82 -54.34
C THR A 355 -8.32 -6.27 -53.61
N PRO A 356 -8.12 -5.30 -52.68
CA PRO A 356 -9.23 -4.71 -51.98
C PRO A 356 -10.21 -3.99 -52.91
N ARG A 357 -11.48 -4.10 -52.71
CA ARG A 357 -12.49 -3.30 -53.42
C ARG A 357 -12.32 -1.82 -53.08
N PRO A 358 -12.78 -0.89 -53.92
CA PRO A 358 -12.79 0.52 -53.55
C PRO A 358 -13.41 0.75 -52.19
N GLY A 359 -12.68 1.48 -51.32
CA GLY A 359 -13.09 1.68 -49.95
C GLY A 359 -11.96 2.16 -49.05
N VAL A 360 -12.26 2.24 -47.74
CA VAL A 360 -11.30 2.68 -46.73
C VAL A 360 -10.84 1.48 -45.92
N TYR A 361 -9.54 1.36 -45.71
CA TYR A 361 -8.87 0.25 -45.05
C TYR A 361 -7.78 0.75 -44.12
N ILE A 362 -7.25 -0.14 -43.29
CA ILE A 362 -6.11 0.11 -42.41
C ILE A 362 -4.95 -0.80 -42.88
N GLN A 363 -3.80 -0.22 -43.12
CA GLN A 363 -2.54 -0.95 -43.43
C GLN A 363 -1.41 -0.31 -42.65
N ASN A 364 -0.61 -1.12 -41.94
CA ASN A 364 0.49 -0.64 -41.10
C ASN A 364 0.04 0.46 -40.10
N GLY A 365 -1.16 0.31 -39.52
CA GLY A 365 -1.70 1.28 -38.61
C GLY A 365 -2.16 2.61 -39.24
N LYS A 366 -2.10 2.75 -40.57
CA LYS A 366 -2.52 3.95 -41.29
C LYS A 366 -3.79 3.70 -42.07
N LYS A 367 -4.65 4.69 -42.14
CA LYS A 367 -5.83 4.70 -43.00
C LYS A 367 -5.41 4.86 -44.46
N ILE A 368 -5.81 3.93 -45.31
CA ILE A 368 -5.61 3.99 -46.77
C ILE A 368 -6.95 4.03 -47.50
N VAL A 369 -7.01 4.68 -48.63
CA VAL A 369 -8.17 4.73 -49.51
C VAL A 369 -7.83 4.00 -50.78
N VAL A 370 -8.56 2.94 -51.08
CA VAL A 370 -8.47 2.22 -52.36
C VAL A 370 -9.57 2.80 -53.27
N LYS A 371 -9.18 3.29 -54.45
CA LYS A 371 -10.09 3.89 -55.45
C LYS A 371 -10.54 2.85 -56.45
#